data_d519741cb9ecde32c00ce57ff2b9870e
#
_entry.id   d519741cb9ecde32c00ce57ff2b9870e
#
_cell.length_a   1.000
_cell.length_b   1.000
_cell.length_c   1.000
_cell.angle_alpha   90.00
_cell.angle_beta   90.00
_cell.angle_gamma   90.00
#
_symmetry.space_group_name_H-M   'P 1'
#
loop_
_entity.id
_entity.type
_entity.pdbx_description
1 polymer ?
#
loop_
_entity_poly.entity_id
_entity_poly.type
_entity_poly.pdbx_seq_one_letter_code
_entity_poly.pdbx_strand_id
1 'polypeptide(L)'
;MAKRQKQELVFGHPGRKFNMAKISVSVLSDSEVNDIHEASLVILRDTGIMVHHGETLRLLGQAGAKIDEGNNIARLSEKLVMDSVAKAGKKYILYGRNPEHQARFGYGDFVLMSSPGQYMWVDSKTNKRRAATLQDAHDAIRLGDALENISIVGSMAQPEEIPESYRSVFLTGELVKGTTKPSRSWLYRGQAADYVLEIYRAVAGGEAALREHPMIETFMEPISPLQLPKDGLDIVKKFVQAGQPVSIGPMAMTTGTAPGTLAGTLAQENAEILAGVVVTQLLAPGTAVTYGGIPHIMDPRTAICSFGSPEQALMGVAMVQIACFYGFPVYINVGLTDAKVPDAQAGIEKGTSMLLGALAGADMFGHCGICGT
;
A
#
# COMPACT_ATOMS: atom_id res chain seq x y z
N MET A 1 5.53 -28.31 -8.31
CA MET A 1 6.85 -27.82 -8.77
C MET A 1 6.67 -27.09 -10.10
N ALA A 2 6.48 -25.79 -10.08
CA ALA A 2 6.36 -24.96 -11.28
C ALA A 2 7.74 -24.41 -11.64
N LYS A 3 8.22 -24.75 -12.83
CA LYS A 3 9.47 -24.22 -13.39
C LYS A 3 9.32 -22.72 -13.64
N ARG A 4 10.06 -21.88 -12.88
CA ARG A 4 10.24 -20.46 -13.20
C ARG A 4 10.99 -20.35 -14.52
N GLN A 5 10.37 -19.75 -15.53
CA GLN A 5 11.06 -19.30 -16.74
C GLN A 5 12.07 -18.19 -16.38
N LYS A 6 13.31 -18.38 -16.73
CA LYS A 6 14.37 -17.37 -16.62
C LYS A 6 14.14 -16.31 -17.69
N GLN A 7 13.89 -15.06 -17.31
CA GLN A 7 14.05 -13.93 -18.21
C GLN A 7 15.54 -13.61 -18.36
N GLU A 8 16.06 -13.69 -19.58
CA GLU A 8 17.41 -13.25 -19.93
C GLU A 8 17.36 -11.76 -20.29
N LEU A 9 17.99 -10.92 -19.48
CA LEU A 9 18.27 -9.52 -19.84
C LEU A 9 19.52 -9.49 -20.73
N VAL A 10 19.35 -9.11 -22.00
CA VAL A 10 20.45 -8.97 -22.97
C VAL A 10 20.94 -7.52 -22.95
N PHE A 11 22.06 -7.26 -22.27
CA PHE A 11 22.81 -6.02 -22.46
C PHE A 11 23.81 -6.21 -23.60
N GLY A 12 23.62 -5.44 -24.64
CA GLY A 12 24.32 -5.19 -25.87
C GLY A 12 25.78 -5.64 -26.05
N HIS A 13 26.07 -6.97 -26.11
CA HIS A 13 27.13 -7.58 -26.92
C HIS A 13 26.72 -9.02 -27.22
N PRO A 14 26.67 -9.42 -28.51
CA PRO A 14 26.33 -10.80 -28.86
C PRO A 14 27.50 -11.72 -28.44
N GLY A 15 27.23 -12.62 -27.49
CA GLY A 15 28.10 -13.71 -27.16
C GLY A 15 28.58 -13.89 -25.73
N ARG A 16 28.31 -12.99 -24.77
CA ARG A 16 28.62 -13.22 -23.34
C ARG A 16 27.36 -13.42 -22.53
N LYS A 17 27.13 -14.65 -22.08
CA LYS A 17 26.17 -14.92 -20.97
C LYS A 17 26.81 -14.46 -19.67
N PHE A 18 26.33 -13.34 -19.12
CA PHE A 18 26.69 -12.94 -17.77
C PHE A 18 25.79 -13.71 -16.79
N ASN A 19 26.36 -14.58 -15.98
CA ASN A 19 25.68 -15.04 -14.76
C ASN A 19 25.69 -13.87 -13.77
N MET A 20 24.60 -13.11 -13.72
CA MET A 20 24.46 -12.07 -12.72
C MET A 20 24.29 -12.72 -11.33
N ALA A 21 25.10 -12.28 -10.39
CA ALA A 21 24.92 -12.67 -8.99
C ALA A 21 23.56 -12.14 -8.51
N LYS A 22 22.73 -13.04 -7.97
CA LYS A 22 21.45 -12.66 -7.40
C LYS A 22 21.64 -12.42 -5.91
N ILE A 23 21.71 -11.17 -5.51
CA ILE A 23 21.69 -10.78 -4.09
C ILE A 23 20.24 -10.77 -3.64
N SER A 24 19.94 -11.38 -2.50
CA SER A 24 18.63 -11.30 -1.85
C SER A 24 18.83 -11.14 -0.35
N VAL A 25 17.93 -10.41 0.29
CA VAL A 25 17.91 -10.20 1.74
C VAL A 25 16.66 -10.82 2.32
N SER A 26 16.83 -11.53 3.43
CA SER A 26 15.75 -12.08 4.26
C SER A 26 16.10 -11.87 5.73
N VAL A 27 15.09 -11.66 6.57
CA VAL A 27 15.23 -11.49 8.03
C VAL A 27 14.50 -12.57 8.83
N LEU A 28 13.63 -13.33 8.16
CA LEU A 28 12.89 -14.45 8.74
C LEU A 28 13.28 -15.73 8.04
N SER A 29 13.37 -16.83 8.78
CA SER A 29 13.36 -18.18 8.25
C SER A 29 11.96 -18.58 7.80
N ASP A 30 11.84 -19.65 7.00
CA ASP A 30 10.53 -20.16 6.57
C ASP A 30 9.66 -20.60 7.75
N SER A 31 10.25 -21.13 8.84
CA SER A 31 9.53 -21.47 10.07
C SER A 31 8.99 -20.23 10.77
N GLU A 32 9.76 -19.13 10.86
CA GLU A 32 9.29 -17.87 11.48
C GLU A 32 8.19 -17.21 10.66
N VAL A 33 8.23 -17.28 9.33
CA VAL A 33 7.12 -16.83 8.48
C VAL A 33 5.86 -17.63 8.77
N ASN A 34 5.99 -18.95 8.92
CA ASN A 34 4.85 -19.82 9.28
C ASN A 34 4.33 -19.52 10.69
N ASP A 35 5.19 -19.27 11.67
CA ASP A 35 4.79 -18.93 13.04
C ASP A 35 3.99 -17.59 13.07
N ILE A 36 4.40 -16.61 12.27
CA ILE A 36 3.66 -15.34 12.11
C ILE A 36 2.31 -15.61 11.45
N HIS A 37 2.25 -16.44 10.42
CA HIS A 37 1.01 -16.84 9.77
C HIS A 37 0.03 -17.48 10.75
N GLU A 38 0.47 -18.49 11.49
CA GLU A 38 -0.36 -19.18 12.48
C GLU A 38 -0.85 -18.23 13.58
N ALA A 39 0.04 -17.37 14.09
CA ALA A 39 -0.34 -16.37 15.08
C ALA A 39 -1.42 -15.41 14.54
N SER A 40 -1.33 -15.01 13.28
CA SER A 40 -2.34 -14.15 12.64
C SER A 40 -3.70 -14.85 12.50
N LEU A 41 -3.71 -16.14 12.17
CA LEU A 41 -4.92 -16.95 12.13
C LEU A 41 -5.56 -17.10 13.51
N VAL A 42 -4.75 -17.29 14.56
CA VAL A 42 -5.21 -17.32 15.96
C VAL A 42 -5.85 -15.97 16.35
N ILE A 43 -5.20 -14.84 16.00
CA ILE A 43 -5.75 -13.50 16.24
C ILE A 43 -7.13 -13.36 15.58
N LEU A 44 -7.24 -13.71 14.31
CA LEU A 44 -8.50 -13.59 13.56
C LEU A 44 -9.60 -14.53 14.07
N ARG A 45 -9.24 -15.74 14.53
CA ARG A 45 -10.17 -16.74 15.03
C ARG A 45 -10.66 -16.42 16.44
N ASP A 46 -9.76 -16.03 17.34
CA ASP A 46 -10.05 -15.95 18.78
C ASP A 46 -10.39 -14.53 19.21
N THR A 47 -9.66 -13.53 18.77
CA THR A 47 -9.94 -12.10 19.01
C THR A 47 -10.92 -11.58 17.94
N GLY A 48 -10.64 -11.80 16.67
CA GLY A 48 -11.40 -11.28 15.55
C GLY A 48 -10.99 -9.86 15.17
N ILE A 49 -11.78 -9.24 14.29
CA ILE A 49 -11.58 -7.88 13.81
C ILE A 49 -12.88 -7.07 13.98
N MET A 50 -12.77 -5.85 14.48
CA MET A 50 -13.88 -4.92 14.58
C MET A 50 -14.21 -4.33 13.21
N VAL A 51 -15.48 -4.33 12.83
CA VAL A 51 -15.95 -3.89 11.51
C VAL A 51 -16.96 -2.76 11.69
N HIS A 52 -16.52 -1.53 11.42
CA HIS A 52 -17.35 -0.33 11.57
C HIS A 52 -18.38 -0.12 10.43
N HIS A 53 -18.78 -1.21 9.75
CA HIS A 53 -19.68 -1.17 8.60
C HIS A 53 -20.69 -2.34 8.65
N GLY A 54 -21.94 -2.05 8.98
CA GLY A 54 -22.96 -3.08 9.23
C GLY A 54 -23.26 -4.00 8.04
N GLU A 55 -23.16 -3.51 6.79
CA GLU A 55 -23.33 -4.34 5.62
C GLU A 55 -22.18 -5.35 5.48
N THR A 56 -20.94 -4.91 5.67
CA THR A 56 -19.76 -5.80 5.64
C THR A 56 -19.79 -6.82 6.79
N LEU A 57 -20.25 -6.41 7.98
CA LEU A 57 -20.39 -7.32 9.12
C LEU A 57 -21.38 -8.46 8.79
N ARG A 58 -22.54 -8.11 8.19
CA ARG A 58 -23.52 -9.11 7.73
C ARG A 58 -22.95 -10.01 6.62
N LEU A 59 -22.22 -9.44 5.67
CA LEU A 59 -21.57 -10.20 4.60
C LEU A 59 -20.58 -11.23 5.15
N LEU A 60 -19.78 -10.86 6.14
CA LEU A 60 -18.86 -11.75 6.84
C LEU A 60 -19.63 -12.88 7.56
N GLY A 61 -20.73 -12.55 8.24
CA GLY A 61 -21.59 -13.55 8.89
C GLY A 61 -22.17 -14.55 7.89
N GLN A 62 -22.67 -14.09 6.74
CA GLN A 62 -23.17 -14.94 5.66
C GLN A 62 -22.08 -15.85 5.08
N ALA A 63 -20.83 -15.40 5.11
CA ALA A 63 -19.67 -16.19 4.69
C ALA A 63 -19.15 -17.18 5.76
N GLY A 64 -19.79 -17.23 6.93
CA GLY A 64 -19.48 -18.17 8.01
C GLY A 64 -18.56 -17.64 9.10
N ALA A 65 -18.32 -16.31 9.14
CA ALA A 65 -17.66 -15.70 10.28
C ALA A 65 -18.57 -15.73 11.52
N LYS A 66 -17.99 -15.87 12.72
CA LYS A 66 -18.72 -15.74 13.97
C LYS A 66 -18.84 -14.25 14.34
N ILE A 67 -20.05 -13.73 14.34
CA ILE A 67 -20.31 -12.32 14.59
C ILE A 67 -20.70 -12.08 16.05
N ASP A 68 -20.05 -11.11 16.65
CA ASP A 68 -20.44 -10.47 17.91
C ASP A 68 -21.08 -9.12 17.57
N GLU A 69 -22.41 -9.11 17.45
CA GLU A 69 -23.16 -7.91 17.05
C GLU A 69 -23.04 -6.78 18.06
N GLY A 70 -22.90 -7.10 19.36
CA GLY A 70 -22.79 -6.11 20.43
C GLY A 70 -21.53 -5.25 20.33
N ASN A 71 -20.45 -5.85 19.84
CA ASN A 71 -19.15 -5.20 19.70
C ASN A 71 -18.72 -4.98 18.24
N ASN A 72 -19.55 -5.35 17.25
CA ASN A 72 -19.25 -5.33 15.82
C ASN A 72 -17.97 -6.11 15.47
N ILE A 73 -17.70 -7.22 16.14
CA ILE A 73 -16.52 -8.06 15.91
C ILE A 73 -16.88 -9.26 15.04
N ALA A 74 -16.08 -9.49 14.00
CA ALA A 74 -16.09 -10.69 13.18
C ALA A 74 -14.89 -11.56 13.50
N ARG A 75 -15.13 -12.83 13.90
CA ARG A 75 -14.09 -13.84 14.06
C ARG A 75 -14.04 -14.72 12.82
N LEU A 76 -12.88 -14.75 12.18
CA LEU A 76 -12.69 -15.40 10.89
C LEU A 76 -12.04 -16.77 11.10
N SER A 77 -12.61 -17.81 10.46
CA SER A 77 -11.97 -19.13 10.44
C SER A 77 -10.79 -19.15 9.47
N GLU A 78 -9.79 -19.97 9.75
CA GLU A 78 -8.67 -20.24 8.85
C GLU A 78 -9.16 -20.56 7.43
N LYS A 79 -10.17 -21.44 7.31
CA LYS A 79 -10.74 -21.80 6.00
C LYS A 79 -11.23 -20.60 5.22
N LEU A 80 -11.97 -19.68 5.86
CA LEU A 80 -12.48 -18.48 5.19
C LEU A 80 -11.34 -17.56 4.74
N VAL A 81 -10.32 -17.40 5.58
CA VAL A 81 -9.14 -16.60 5.27
C VAL A 81 -8.39 -17.22 4.08
N MET A 82 -8.04 -18.49 4.14
CA MET A 82 -7.22 -19.14 3.12
C MET A 82 -7.95 -19.32 1.79
N ASP A 83 -9.26 -19.60 1.82
CA ASP A 83 -10.09 -19.60 0.61
C ASP A 83 -10.10 -18.20 -0.06
N SER A 84 -10.11 -17.15 0.72
CA SER A 84 -10.05 -15.77 0.20
C SER A 84 -8.68 -15.43 -0.37
N VAL A 85 -7.60 -15.83 0.31
CA VAL A 85 -6.22 -15.70 -0.21
C VAL A 85 -6.05 -16.45 -1.53
N ALA A 86 -6.62 -17.64 -1.64
CA ALA A 86 -6.55 -18.45 -2.85
C ALA A 86 -7.32 -17.83 -4.04
N LYS A 87 -8.45 -17.16 -3.77
CA LYS A 87 -9.28 -16.50 -4.79
C LYS A 87 -8.72 -15.17 -5.27
N ALA A 88 -7.97 -14.46 -4.43
CA ALA A 88 -7.49 -13.12 -4.72
C ALA A 88 -6.58 -13.08 -5.95
N GLY A 89 -6.80 -12.08 -6.81
CA GLY A 89 -5.90 -11.76 -7.89
C GLY A 89 -4.54 -11.31 -7.33
N LYS A 90 -3.45 -11.83 -7.92
CA LYS A 90 -2.08 -11.63 -7.44
C LYS A 90 -1.20 -10.89 -8.45
N LYS A 91 -1.80 -10.44 -9.55
CA LYS A 91 -1.11 -9.68 -10.58
C LYS A 91 -2.09 -8.71 -11.21
N TYR A 92 -1.63 -7.50 -11.44
CA TYR A 92 -2.38 -6.49 -12.18
C TYR A 92 -1.45 -5.43 -12.76
N ILE A 93 -2.00 -4.62 -13.65
CA ILE A 93 -1.33 -3.49 -14.26
C ILE A 93 -2.21 -2.26 -14.03
N LEU A 94 -1.61 -1.18 -13.55
CA LEU A 94 -2.23 0.14 -13.59
C LEU A 94 -1.76 0.86 -14.84
N TYR A 95 -2.70 1.36 -15.61
CA TYR A 95 -2.45 2.09 -16.84
C TYR A 95 -2.52 3.59 -16.59
N GLY A 96 -1.60 4.32 -17.16
CA GLY A 96 -1.68 5.77 -17.21
C GLY A 96 -2.69 6.24 -18.28
N ARG A 97 -2.91 7.55 -18.35
CA ARG A 97 -3.67 8.17 -19.43
C ARG A 97 -2.99 7.94 -20.81
N ASN A 98 -1.66 7.85 -20.83
CA ASN A 98 -0.93 7.21 -21.91
C ASN A 98 -0.76 5.72 -21.56
N PRO A 99 -1.33 4.77 -22.33
CA PRO A 99 -1.26 3.34 -22.04
C PRO A 99 0.16 2.74 -22.04
N GLU A 100 1.15 3.43 -22.62
CA GLU A 100 2.56 3.02 -22.53
C GLU A 100 3.15 3.23 -21.13
N HIS A 101 2.58 4.16 -20.36
CA HIS A 101 2.96 4.37 -18.97
C HIS A 101 2.17 3.40 -18.08
N GLN A 102 2.87 2.44 -17.51
CA GLN A 102 2.27 1.36 -16.74
C GLN A 102 3.02 1.16 -15.41
N ALA A 103 2.28 0.73 -14.39
CA ALA A 103 2.84 0.20 -13.17
C ALA A 103 2.35 -1.25 -13.01
N ARG A 104 3.28 -2.21 -12.97
CA ARG A 104 2.98 -3.65 -13.04
C ARG A 104 3.29 -4.31 -11.71
N PHE A 105 2.30 -4.95 -11.13
CA PHE A 105 2.36 -5.57 -9.80
C PHE A 105 2.33 -7.10 -9.90
N GLY A 106 3.25 -7.78 -9.18
CA GLY A 106 3.38 -9.23 -9.18
C GLY A 106 4.10 -9.80 -10.41
N TYR A 107 4.75 -8.96 -11.20
CA TYR A 107 5.54 -9.36 -12.37
C TYR A 107 7.06 -9.34 -12.11
N GLY A 108 7.48 -8.87 -10.92
CA GLY A 108 8.88 -8.70 -10.56
C GLY A 108 9.45 -7.35 -11.03
N ASP A 109 8.58 -6.41 -11.37
CA ASP A 109 8.94 -5.03 -11.68
C ASP A 109 9.12 -4.24 -10.39
N PHE A 110 9.80 -3.09 -10.50
CA PHE A 110 10.07 -2.19 -9.40
C PHE A 110 9.30 -0.89 -9.61
N VAL A 111 8.30 -0.65 -8.79
CA VAL A 111 7.40 0.51 -8.88
C VAL A 111 7.77 1.55 -7.84
N LEU A 112 8.18 2.74 -8.27
CA LEU A 112 8.36 3.89 -7.41
C LEU A 112 7.14 4.80 -7.49
N MET A 113 6.59 5.16 -6.33
CA MET A 113 5.46 6.07 -6.22
C MET A 113 5.86 7.32 -5.44
N SER A 114 5.62 8.50 -6.00
CA SER A 114 5.69 9.73 -5.21
C SER A 114 4.49 9.80 -4.23
N SER A 115 4.69 10.43 -3.08
CA SER A 115 3.66 10.47 -2.03
C SER A 115 2.30 10.95 -2.56
N PRO A 116 1.18 10.29 -2.17
CA PRO A 116 -0.16 10.76 -2.51
C PRO A 116 -0.53 12.12 -1.90
N GLY A 117 0.21 12.57 -0.86
CA GLY A 117 0.09 13.90 -0.31
C GLY A 117 0.19 13.96 1.21
N GLN A 118 0.85 15.03 1.68
CA GLN A 118 1.02 15.35 3.09
C GLN A 118 0.56 16.79 3.34
N TYR A 119 0.17 17.10 4.58
CA TYR A 119 -0.31 18.44 4.96
C TYR A 119 0.81 19.46 5.11
N MET A 120 2.03 18.97 5.42
CA MET A 120 3.19 19.82 5.64
C MET A 120 4.17 19.71 4.50
N TRP A 121 4.88 20.81 4.25
CA TRP A 121 5.89 20.93 3.21
C TRP A 121 7.17 21.53 3.77
N VAL A 122 8.30 20.98 3.41
CA VAL A 122 9.60 21.59 3.70
C VAL A 122 10.00 22.43 2.49
N ASP A 123 10.00 23.73 2.66
CA ASP A 123 10.39 24.66 1.61
C ASP A 123 11.90 24.58 1.34
N SER A 124 12.27 24.17 0.14
CA SER A 124 13.67 23.91 -0.24
C SER A 124 14.55 25.14 -0.26
N LYS A 125 13.99 26.36 -0.35
CA LYS A 125 14.75 27.60 -0.36
C LYS A 125 15.06 28.11 1.03
N THR A 126 14.12 27.92 1.95
CA THR A 126 14.22 28.45 3.32
C THR A 126 14.53 27.36 4.36
N ASN A 127 14.43 26.07 3.99
CA ASN A 127 14.48 24.92 4.90
C ASN A 127 13.47 25.02 6.06
N LYS A 128 12.37 25.76 5.85
CA LYS A 128 11.32 25.89 6.86
C LYS A 128 10.14 25.00 6.51
N ARG A 129 9.57 24.41 7.54
CA ARG A 129 8.33 23.65 7.45
C ARG A 129 7.15 24.62 7.43
N ARG A 130 6.22 24.41 6.54
CA ARG A 130 4.97 25.18 6.38
C ARG A 130 3.83 24.29 5.90
N ALA A 131 2.61 24.79 5.93
CA ALA A 131 1.49 24.14 5.27
C ALA A 131 1.76 23.98 3.76
N ALA A 132 1.29 22.89 3.19
CA ALA A 132 1.36 22.65 1.76
C ALA A 132 0.35 23.52 1.01
N THR A 133 0.72 23.99 -0.16
CA THR A 133 -0.09 24.84 -1.04
C THR A 133 -0.50 24.11 -2.31
N LEU A 134 -1.48 24.64 -3.04
CA LEU A 134 -1.87 24.11 -4.35
C LEU A 134 -0.71 24.18 -5.36
N GLN A 135 0.11 25.21 -5.28
CA GLN A 135 1.30 25.32 -6.14
C GLN A 135 2.31 24.19 -5.87
N ASP A 136 2.50 23.80 -4.60
CA ASP A 136 3.36 22.66 -4.25
C ASP A 136 2.82 21.35 -4.87
N ALA A 137 1.51 21.18 -4.87
CA ALA A 137 0.89 20.01 -5.52
C ALA A 137 1.15 20.01 -7.04
N HIS A 138 0.98 21.13 -7.71
CA HIS A 138 1.25 21.26 -9.15
C HIS A 138 2.73 21.03 -9.47
N ASP A 139 3.65 21.56 -8.67
CA ASP A 139 5.09 21.35 -8.87
C ASP A 139 5.49 19.89 -8.61
N ALA A 140 4.88 19.24 -7.60
CA ALA A 140 5.09 17.82 -7.33
C ALA A 140 4.58 16.92 -8.46
N ILE A 141 3.39 17.20 -9.00
CA ILE A 141 2.83 16.45 -10.13
C ILE A 141 3.73 16.58 -11.35
N ARG A 142 4.18 17.81 -11.67
CA ARG A 142 5.10 18.07 -12.77
C ARG A 142 6.44 17.35 -12.60
N LEU A 143 6.99 17.37 -11.39
CA LEU A 143 8.22 16.67 -11.08
C LEU A 143 8.06 15.15 -11.22
N GLY A 144 6.98 14.57 -10.69
CA GLY A 144 6.68 13.14 -10.78
C GLY A 144 6.48 12.68 -12.22
N ASP A 145 5.82 13.50 -13.06
CA ASP A 145 5.67 13.22 -14.50
C ASP A 145 7.01 13.25 -15.23
N ALA A 146 7.88 14.20 -14.93
CA ALA A 146 9.19 14.39 -15.57
C ALA A 146 10.23 13.34 -15.16
N LEU A 147 10.13 12.74 -13.98
CA LEU A 147 11.10 11.76 -13.48
C LEU A 147 10.81 10.38 -14.07
N GLU A 148 11.69 9.86 -14.92
CA GLU A 148 11.51 8.58 -15.62
C GLU A 148 11.22 7.41 -14.68
N ASN A 149 11.89 7.33 -13.54
CA ASN A 149 11.78 6.21 -12.61
C ASN A 149 10.56 6.31 -11.66
N ILE A 150 9.82 7.41 -11.64
CA ILE A 150 8.55 7.49 -10.92
C ILE A 150 7.46 6.86 -11.78
N SER A 151 6.97 5.72 -11.37
CA SER A 151 5.94 4.95 -12.10
C SER A 151 4.52 5.40 -11.77
N ILE A 152 4.29 5.83 -10.53
CA ILE A 152 2.98 6.33 -10.06
C ILE A 152 3.18 7.72 -9.47
N VAL A 153 2.39 8.70 -9.94
CA VAL A 153 2.50 10.09 -9.52
C VAL A 153 1.46 10.41 -8.46
N GLY A 154 1.92 10.90 -7.31
CA GLY A 154 1.09 11.49 -6.27
C GLY A 154 1.19 13.01 -6.26
N SER A 155 0.23 13.68 -5.64
CA SER A 155 0.23 15.14 -5.50
C SER A 155 1.28 15.67 -4.51
N MET A 156 1.83 14.82 -3.67
CA MET A 156 2.78 15.08 -2.57
C MET A 156 2.31 16.14 -1.56
N ALA A 157 1.26 16.88 -1.86
CA ALA A 157 0.70 17.95 -1.03
C ALA A 157 -0.81 17.79 -0.83
N GLN A 158 -1.29 18.17 0.35
CA GLN A 158 -2.70 18.31 0.71
C GLN A 158 -2.97 19.78 1.00
N PRO A 159 -3.22 20.62 -0.04
CA PRO A 159 -3.33 22.08 0.11
C PRO A 159 -4.53 22.46 0.96
N GLU A 160 -4.30 23.34 1.94
CA GLU A 160 -5.35 23.84 2.84
C GLU A 160 -6.33 24.78 2.13
N GLU A 161 -5.92 25.40 1.02
CA GLU A 161 -6.79 26.25 0.20
C GLU A 161 -7.99 25.51 -0.39
N ILE A 162 -7.88 24.16 -0.49
CA ILE A 162 -8.96 23.32 -1.01
C ILE A 162 -9.71 22.72 0.17
N PRO A 163 -11.04 22.95 0.28
CA PRO A 163 -11.84 22.36 1.35
C PRO A 163 -11.69 20.84 1.42
N GLU A 164 -11.53 20.30 2.63
CA GLU A 164 -11.31 18.85 2.87
C GLU A 164 -12.39 17.99 2.23
N SER A 165 -13.64 18.45 2.22
CA SER A 165 -14.80 17.70 1.75
C SER A 165 -14.69 17.26 0.28
N TYR A 166 -13.95 17.99 -0.56
CA TYR A 166 -13.75 17.61 -1.97
C TYR A 166 -12.28 17.62 -2.42
N ARG A 167 -11.33 17.85 -1.51
CA ARG A 167 -9.89 17.92 -1.82
C ARG A 167 -9.39 16.71 -2.59
N SER A 168 -9.77 15.50 -2.17
CA SER A 168 -9.38 14.25 -2.86
C SER A 168 -9.85 14.22 -4.31
N VAL A 169 -11.08 14.67 -4.58
CA VAL A 169 -11.65 14.72 -5.94
C VAL A 169 -10.93 15.77 -6.77
N PHE A 170 -10.72 16.95 -6.21
CA PHE A 170 -10.00 18.05 -6.87
C PHE A 170 -8.57 17.63 -7.25
N LEU A 171 -7.80 17.09 -6.30
CA LEU A 171 -6.43 16.63 -6.55
C LEU A 171 -6.37 15.49 -7.56
N THR A 172 -7.37 14.60 -7.58
CA THR A 172 -7.47 13.58 -8.64
C THR A 172 -7.62 14.23 -10.02
N GLY A 173 -8.44 15.26 -10.13
CA GLY A 173 -8.58 16.03 -11.37
C GLY A 173 -7.27 16.69 -11.81
N GLU A 174 -6.53 17.27 -10.88
CA GLU A 174 -5.22 17.89 -11.16
C GLU A 174 -4.16 16.83 -11.55
N LEU A 175 -4.14 15.68 -10.90
CA LEU A 175 -3.28 14.55 -11.27
C LEU A 175 -3.57 14.08 -12.69
N VAL A 176 -4.82 13.83 -13.02
CA VAL A 176 -5.22 13.36 -14.36
C VAL A 176 -4.88 14.38 -15.46
N LYS A 177 -4.93 15.68 -15.17
CA LYS A 177 -4.51 16.73 -16.13
C LYS A 177 -2.98 16.83 -16.23
N GLY A 178 -2.27 16.71 -15.10
CA GLY A 178 -0.86 17.05 -14.96
C GLY A 178 0.11 15.90 -15.27
N THR A 179 -0.35 14.64 -15.33
CA THR A 179 0.49 13.51 -15.69
C THR A 179 -0.20 12.56 -16.67
N THR A 180 0.60 11.86 -17.47
CA THR A 180 0.13 10.75 -18.32
C THR A 180 0.40 9.38 -17.71
N LYS A 181 1.07 9.34 -16.56
CA LYS A 181 1.37 8.13 -15.80
C LYS A 181 0.19 7.71 -14.91
N PRO A 182 0.16 6.47 -14.41
CA PRO A 182 -0.71 6.10 -13.30
C PRO A 182 -0.58 7.10 -12.16
N SER A 183 -1.67 7.41 -11.49
CA SER A 183 -1.65 8.39 -10.41
C SER A 183 -2.44 7.93 -9.19
N ARG A 184 -2.13 8.50 -8.03
CA ARG A 184 -2.74 8.15 -6.77
C ARG A 184 -3.00 9.37 -5.90
N SER A 185 -4.20 9.46 -5.35
CA SER A 185 -4.58 10.44 -4.31
C SER A 185 -5.14 9.74 -3.09
N TRP A 186 -5.09 10.39 -1.94
CA TRP A 186 -5.74 9.91 -0.73
C TRP A 186 -7.26 10.11 -0.82
N LEU A 187 -8.00 9.07 -0.42
CA LEU A 187 -9.45 9.09 -0.28
C LEU A 187 -9.82 8.91 1.19
N TYR A 188 -10.47 9.92 1.76
CA TYR A 188 -10.82 9.92 3.19
C TYR A 188 -12.30 9.61 3.43
N ARG A 189 -13.16 9.79 2.41
CA ARG A 189 -14.61 9.64 2.51
C ARG A 189 -15.13 8.70 1.42
N GLY A 190 -16.02 7.80 1.80
CA GLY A 190 -16.67 6.90 0.85
C GLY A 190 -17.34 7.61 -0.32
N GLN A 191 -17.91 8.80 -0.09
CA GLN A 191 -18.54 9.60 -1.16
C GLN A 191 -17.55 10.11 -2.21
N ALA A 192 -16.29 10.41 -1.83
CA ALA A 192 -15.28 10.87 -2.77
C ALA A 192 -14.96 9.81 -3.83
N ALA A 193 -15.09 8.52 -3.49
CA ALA A 193 -14.82 7.42 -4.42
C ALA A 193 -15.72 7.45 -5.65
N ASP A 194 -17.00 7.85 -5.52
CA ASP A 194 -17.92 7.93 -6.66
C ASP A 194 -17.43 8.94 -7.70
N TYR A 195 -17.05 10.13 -7.25
CA TYR A 195 -16.56 11.20 -8.13
C TYR A 195 -15.18 10.89 -8.71
N VAL A 196 -14.29 10.27 -7.93
CA VAL A 196 -12.98 9.85 -8.41
C VAL A 196 -13.13 8.78 -9.49
N LEU A 197 -13.98 7.78 -9.29
CA LEU A 197 -14.26 6.75 -10.29
C LEU A 197 -14.90 7.35 -11.54
N GLU A 198 -15.76 8.37 -11.41
CA GLU A 198 -16.35 9.07 -12.55
C GLU A 198 -15.30 9.81 -13.38
N ILE A 199 -14.33 10.47 -12.74
CA ILE A 199 -13.19 11.08 -13.44
C ILE A 199 -12.44 10.01 -14.27
N TYR A 200 -12.13 8.86 -13.67
CA TYR A 200 -11.40 7.81 -14.39
C TYR A 200 -12.24 7.11 -15.45
N ARG A 201 -13.56 6.97 -15.27
CA ARG A 201 -14.47 6.52 -16.34
C ARG A 201 -14.44 7.45 -17.54
N ALA A 202 -14.50 8.76 -17.30
CA ALA A 202 -14.42 9.74 -18.37
C ALA A 202 -13.07 9.69 -19.11
N VAL A 203 -11.97 9.52 -18.38
CA VAL A 203 -10.61 9.40 -18.95
C VAL A 203 -10.44 8.12 -19.74
N ALA A 204 -10.93 6.99 -19.23
CA ALA A 204 -10.84 5.68 -19.89
C ALA A 204 -11.76 5.55 -21.10
N GLY A 205 -12.77 6.41 -21.23
CA GLY A 205 -13.80 6.31 -22.29
C GLY A 205 -15.00 5.43 -21.92
N GLY A 206 -15.19 5.15 -20.63
CA GLY A 206 -16.33 4.45 -20.08
C GLY A 206 -16.00 3.36 -19.07
N GLU A 207 -17.06 2.82 -18.46
CA GLU A 207 -16.96 1.77 -17.42
C GLU A 207 -16.24 0.50 -17.91
N ALA A 208 -16.58 0.03 -19.12
CA ALA A 208 -15.99 -1.18 -19.67
C ALA A 208 -14.48 -1.04 -19.91
N ALA A 209 -14.06 0.11 -20.47
CA ALA A 209 -12.66 0.40 -20.71
C ALA A 209 -11.87 0.55 -19.40
N LEU A 210 -12.44 1.20 -18.38
CA LEU A 210 -11.82 1.33 -17.07
C LEU A 210 -11.64 -0.03 -16.38
N ARG A 211 -12.60 -0.94 -16.56
CA ARG A 211 -12.52 -2.31 -16.02
C ARG A 211 -11.47 -3.16 -16.73
N GLU A 212 -11.37 -3.04 -18.05
CA GLU A 212 -10.39 -3.76 -18.86
C GLU A 212 -8.96 -3.26 -18.62
N HIS A 213 -8.81 -1.95 -18.45
CA HIS A 213 -7.53 -1.29 -18.19
C HIS A 213 -7.60 -0.47 -16.89
N PRO A 214 -7.40 -1.09 -15.73
CA PRO A 214 -7.41 -0.40 -14.44
C PRO A 214 -6.44 0.78 -14.43
N MET A 215 -6.91 1.95 -14.01
CA MET A 215 -6.11 3.17 -14.01
C MET A 215 -5.79 3.68 -12.60
N ILE A 216 -6.49 3.16 -11.61
CA ILE A 216 -6.35 3.58 -10.22
C ILE A 216 -6.51 2.37 -9.29
N GLU A 217 -5.78 2.36 -8.19
CA GLU A 217 -6.06 1.49 -7.06
C GLU A 217 -6.49 2.31 -5.84
N THR A 218 -7.22 1.69 -4.94
CA THR A 218 -7.44 2.30 -3.62
C THR A 218 -6.55 1.66 -2.58
N PHE A 219 -6.15 2.47 -1.59
CA PHE A 219 -5.45 2.00 -0.40
C PHE A 219 -6.41 2.04 0.78
N MET A 220 -6.66 0.89 1.38
CA MET A 220 -7.38 0.81 2.64
C MET A 220 -6.38 0.62 3.76
N GLU A 221 -6.41 1.53 4.70
CA GLU A 221 -5.62 1.46 5.93
C GLU A 221 -6.53 1.01 7.07
N PRO A 222 -6.41 -0.25 7.55
CA PRO A 222 -7.03 -0.67 8.79
C PRO A 222 -6.56 0.20 9.97
N ILE A 223 -7.42 0.40 10.94
CA ILE A 223 -7.07 1.12 12.17
C ILE A 223 -6.53 0.10 13.17
N SER A 224 -5.23 0.14 13.39
CA SER A 224 -4.58 -0.74 14.38
C SER A 224 -4.91 -0.28 15.82
N PRO A 225 -5.26 -1.20 16.75
CA PRO A 225 -5.35 -2.63 16.53
C PRO A 225 -6.71 -3.13 16.00
N LEU A 226 -6.65 -3.98 14.97
CA LEU A 226 -7.70 -4.88 14.54
C LEU A 226 -9.05 -4.22 14.21
N GLN A 227 -9.07 -3.11 13.45
CA GLN A 227 -10.31 -2.45 13.05
C GLN A 227 -10.35 -2.13 11.55
N LEU A 228 -11.50 -2.38 10.92
CA LEU A 228 -11.79 -1.98 9.56
C LEU A 228 -12.69 -0.73 9.56
N PRO A 229 -12.19 0.43 9.09
CA PRO A 229 -12.93 1.69 9.15
C PRO A 229 -14.06 1.74 8.13
N LYS A 230 -15.18 2.40 8.50
CA LYS A 230 -16.36 2.52 7.66
C LYS A 230 -16.07 3.13 6.28
N ASP A 231 -15.45 4.30 6.26
CA ASP A 231 -15.15 4.98 4.98
C ASP A 231 -14.20 4.16 4.11
N GLY A 232 -13.19 3.49 4.70
CA GLY A 232 -12.30 2.58 3.98
C GLY A 232 -13.06 1.42 3.32
N LEU A 233 -14.01 0.82 4.02
CA LEU A 233 -14.85 -0.25 3.49
C LEU A 233 -15.81 0.23 2.39
N ASP A 234 -16.39 1.42 2.53
CA ASP A 234 -17.22 2.05 1.49
C ASP A 234 -16.38 2.30 0.20
N ILE A 235 -15.16 2.81 0.35
CA ILE A 235 -14.24 3.04 -0.77
C ILE A 235 -13.88 1.72 -1.46
N VAL A 236 -13.42 0.72 -0.68
CA VAL A 236 -13.08 -0.61 -1.21
C VAL A 236 -14.24 -1.19 -2.00
N LYS A 237 -15.47 -1.19 -1.44
CA LYS A 237 -16.65 -1.70 -2.12
C LYS A 237 -16.86 -1.07 -3.50
N LYS A 238 -16.76 0.25 -3.60
CA LYS A 238 -16.96 0.97 -4.87
C LYS A 238 -15.86 0.66 -5.88
N PHE A 239 -14.61 0.61 -5.45
CA PHE A 239 -13.47 0.30 -6.31
C PHE A 239 -13.53 -1.11 -6.87
N VAL A 240 -13.79 -2.12 -6.02
CA VAL A 240 -13.88 -3.51 -6.50
C VAL A 240 -15.08 -3.72 -7.42
N GLN A 241 -16.20 -3.03 -7.17
CA GLN A 241 -17.36 -3.04 -8.07
C GLN A 241 -17.06 -2.41 -9.43
N ALA A 242 -16.18 -1.40 -9.47
CA ALA A 242 -15.66 -0.81 -10.71
C ALA A 242 -14.53 -1.63 -11.34
N GLY A 243 -14.16 -2.79 -10.78
CA GLY A 243 -13.09 -3.65 -11.29
C GLY A 243 -11.68 -3.13 -11.02
N GLN A 244 -11.53 -2.21 -10.07
CA GLN A 244 -10.23 -1.65 -9.73
C GLN A 244 -9.56 -2.44 -8.60
N PRO A 245 -8.21 -2.57 -8.62
CA PRO A 245 -7.47 -3.29 -7.58
C PRO A 245 -7.46 -2.53 -6.25
N VAL A 246 -7.11 -3.25 -5.19
CA VAL A 246 -7.06 -2.73 -3.81
C VAL A 246 -5.70 -3.04 -3.19
N SER A 247 -5.13 -2.06 -2.50
CA SER A 247 -3.99 -2.24 -1.62
C SER A 247 -4.48 -2.16 -0.17
N ILE A 248 -4.05 -3.10 0.67
CA ILE A 248 -4.42 -3.13 2.10
C ILE A 248 -3.16 -3.05 2.91
N GLY A 249 -3.03 -2.00 3.72
CA GLY A 249 -1.82 -1.76 4.47
C GLY A 249 -2.08 -1.03 5.78
N PRO A 250 -2.20 -1.75 6.88
CA PRO A 250 -2.21 -1.16 8.21
C PRO A 250 -0.88 -0.51 8.56
N MET A 251 -0.91 0.36 9.56
CA MET A 251 0.25 0.99 10.16
C MET A 251 0.30 0.62 11.65
N ALA A 252 0.56 -0.65 11.93
CA ALA A 252 0.71 -1.12 13.29
C ALA A 252 2.03 -0.62 13.89
N MET A 253 1.94 0.07 15.03
CA MET A 253 3.12 0.63 15.71
C MET A 253 3.48 -0.23 16.92
N THR A 254 4.63 -0.87 16.88
CA THR A 254 5.20 -1.61 18.02
C THR A 254 5.20 -0.72 19.26
N THR A 255 4.72 -1.22 20.38
CA THR A 255 4.54 -0.51 21.66
C THR A 255 3.46 0.57 21.70
N GLY A 256 2.91 0.97 20.56
CA GLY A 256 1.82 1.95 20.46
C GLY A 256 0.47 1.31 20.19
N THR A 257 0.26 0.84 18.97
CA THR A 257 -0.98 0.21 18.51
C THR A 257 -0.81 -1.28 18.19
N ALA A 258 0.32 -1.85 18.56
CA ALA A 258 0.66 -3.26 18.39
C ALA A 258 1.47 -3.77 19.59
N PRO A 259 1.65 -5.12 19.70
CA PRO A 259 2.49 -5.71 20.75
C PRO A 259 3.91 -5.14 20.79
N GLY A 260 4.56 -5.22 21.95
CA GLY A 260 5.91 -4.69 22.20
C GLY A 260 7.06 -5.46 21.54
N THR A 261 6.78 -6.42 20.65
CA THR A 261 7.78 -7.19 19.91
C THR A 261 7.55 -7.03 18.40
N LEU A 262 8.63 -7.04 17.60
CA LEU A 262 8.52 -6.95 16.15
C LEU A 262 7.69 -8.10 15.56
N ALA A 263 7.90 -9.33 16.04
CA ALA A 263 7.13 -10.50 15.59
C ALA A 263 5.63 -10.38 15.92
N GLY A 264 5.28 -9.89 17.12
CA GLY A 264 3.89 -9.64 17.50
C GLY A 264 3.23 -8.54 16.65
N THR A 265 3.99 -7.48 16.33
CA THR A 265 3.53 -6.43 15.40
C THR A 265 3.29 -7.00 14.01
N LEU A 266 4.20 -7.80 13.47
CA LEU A 266 4.04 -8.45 12.17
C LEU A 266 2.84 -9.41 12.14
N ALA A 267 2.58 -10.16 13.22
CA ALA A 267 1.43 -11.04 13.29
C ALA A 267 0.09 -10.28 13.30
N GLN A 268 0.01 -9.16 14.02
CA GLN A 268 -1.16 -8.29 14.00
C GLN A 268 -1.34 -7.61 12.64
N GLU A 269 -0.29 -7.03 12.08
CA GLU A 269 -0.26 -6.41 10.75
C GLU A 269 -0.79 -7.39 9.69
N ASN A 270 -0.27 -8.61 9.68
CA ASN A 270 -0.71 -9.66 8.77
C ASN A 270 -2.19 -10.03 9.00
N ALA A 271 -2.66 -10.13 10.24
CA ALA A 271 -4.06 -10.40 10.54
C ALA A 271 -5.00 -9.31 9.98
N GLU A 272 -4.63 -8.05 10.13
CA GLU A 272 -5.39 -6.91 9.61
C GLU A 272 -5.45 -6.91 8.08
N ILE A 273 -4.32 -7.22 7.40
CA ILE A 273 -4.27 -7.37 5.93
C ILE A 273 -5.15 -8.54 5.47
N LEU A 274 -5.02 -9.71 6.09
CA LEU A 274 -5.80 -10.89 5.75
C LEU A 274 -7.30 -10.66 5.90
N ALA A 275 -7.73 -9.93 6.96
CA ALA A 275 -9.13 -9.55 7.12
C ALA A 275 -9.63 -8.65 5.98
N GLY A 276 -8.81 -7.69 5.55
CA GLY A 276 -9.10 -6.86 4.39
C GLY A 276 -9.17 -7.66 3.09
N VAL A 277 -8.31 -8.66 2.91
CA VAL A 277 -8.37 -9.60 1.77
C VAL A 277 -9.68 -10.35 1.78
N VAL A 278 -10.11 -10.89 2.93
CA VAL A 278 -11.41 -11.58 3.06
C VAL A 278 -12.56 -10.68 2.61
N VAL A 279 -12.65 -9.46 3.13
CA VAL A 279 -13.71 -8.52 2.74
C VAL A 279 -13.66 -8.21 1.24
N THR A 280 -12.48 -7.95 0.70
CA THR A 280 -12.31 -7.67 -0.73
C THR A 280 -12.84 -8.81 -1.60
N GLN A 281 -12.49 -10.06 -1.25
CA GLN A 281 -12.92 -11.24 -2.02
C GLN A 281 -14.39 -11.60 -1.82
N LEU A 282 -15.00 -11.24 -0.71
CA LEU A 282 -16.44 -11.39 -0.52
C LEU A 282 -17.24 -10.35 -1.30
N LEU A 283 -16.71 -9.14 -1.45
CA LEU A 283 -17.34 -8.08 -2.25
C LEU A 283 -17.21 -8.32 -3.76
N ALA A 284 -16.04 -8.76 -4.22
CA ALA A 284 -15.78 -9.05 -5.63
C ALA A 284 -14.69 -10.14 -5.76
N PRO A 285 -15.08 -11.40 -5.92
CA PRO A 285 -14.15 -12.52 -6.06
C PRO A 285 -13.19 -12.32 -7.23
N GLY A 286 -11.90 -12.61 -7.02
CA GLY A 286 -10.86 -12.47 -8.03
C GLY A 286 -10.25 -11.07 -8.13
N THR A 287 -10.76 -10.09 -7.37
CA THR A 287 -10.13 -8.76 -7.31
C THR A 287 -8.67 -8.88 -6.93
N ALA A 288 -7.81 -8.17 -7.69
CA ALA A 288 -6.39 -8.12 -7.41
C ALA A 288 -6.12 -7.31 -6.13
N VAL A 289 -5.24 -7.84 -5.29
CA VAL A 289 -4.87 -7.23 -4.01
C VAL A 289 -3.36 -7.09 -3.93
N THR A 290 -2.91 -5.90 -3.51
CA THR A 290 -1.53 -5.67 -3.05
C THR A 290 -1.49 -5.79 -1.53
N TYR A 291 -0.58 -6.62 -1.06
CA TYR A 291 -0.26 -6.79 0.34
C TYR A 291 0.57 -5.58 0.78
N GLY A 292 -0.07 -4.61 1.43
CA GLY A 292 0.58 -3.42 1.93
C GLY A 292 1.12 -3.67 3.33
N GLY A 293 2.36 -3.29 3.59
CA GLY A 293 2.94 -3.45 4.92
C GLY A 293 3.67 -2.19 5.31
N ILE A 294 3.15 -1.50 6.30
CA ILE A 294 3.74 -0.26 6.84
C ILE A 294 3.93 -0.32 8.35
N PRO A 295 4.39 -1.48 8.92
CA PRO A 295 4.63 -1.56 10.35
C PRO A 295 5.73 -0.59 10.78
N HIS A 296 5.52 0.05 11.92
CA HIS A 296 6.42 1.03 12.49
C HIS A 296 6.78 0.69 13.93
N ILE A 297 7.75 1.41 14.48
CA ILE A 297 7.99 1.44 15.91
C ILE A 297 7.63 2.80 16.49
N MET A 298 7.18 2.79 17.72
CA MET A 298 7.06 3.99 18.55
C MET A 298 8.11 3.92 19.66
N ASP A 299 8.91 4.97 19.80
CA ASP A 299 9.82 5.06 20.95
C ASP A 299 8.97 5.23 22.23
N PRO A 300 9.00 4.25 23.16
CA PRO A 300 8.13 4.30 24.34
C PRO A 300 8.50 5.42 25.32
N ARG A 301 9.68 6.05 25.18
CA ARG A 301 10.10 7.19 26.01
C ARG A 301 9.56 8.51 25.53
N THR A 302 9.40 8.67 24.23
CA THR A 302 9.00 9.94 23.59
C THR A 302 7.63 9.89 22.95
N ALA A 303 7.06 8.69 22.77
CA ALA A 303 5.85 8.42 21.99
C ALA A 303 5.94 8.90 20.54
N ILE A 304 7.15 9.03 19.99
CA ILE A 304 7.38 9.42 18.60
C ILE A 304 7.41 8.16 17.73
N CYS A 305 6.62 8.16 16.64
CA CYS A 305 6.70 7.17 15.58
C CYS A 305 7.94 7.45 14.73
N SER A 306 8.86 6.49 14.64
CA SER A 306 10.07 6.64 13.84
C SER A 306 9.88 6.08 12.44
N PHE A 307 10.14 6.91 11.42
CA PHE A 307 10.10 6.52 10.02
C PHE A 307 11.46 6.12 9.44
N GLY A 308 12.55 6.54 10.06
CA GLY A 308 13.92 6.24 9.63
C GLY A 308 14.61 5.15 10.44
N SER A 309 13.89 4.45 11.32
CA SER A 309 14.49 3.44 12.20
C SER A 309 14.91 2.18 11.47
N PRO A 310 16.01 1.52 11.90
CA PRO A 310 16.42 0.23 11.37
C PRO A 310 15.34 -0.86 11.51
N GLU A 311 14.58 -0.84 12.60
CA GLU A 311 13.51 -1.79 12.88
C GLU A 311 12.40 -1.71 11.83
N GLN A 312 12.06 -0.50 11.38
CA GLN A 312 11.09 -0.35 10.29
C GLN A 312 11.59 -0.99 8.99
N ALA A 313 12.86 -0.79 8.65
CA ALA A 313 13.45 -1.40 7.47
C ALA A 313 13.47 -2.94 7.56
N LEU A 314 13.80 -3.50 8.75
CA LEU A 314 13.76 -4.94 8.99
C LEU A 314 12.33 -5.51 8.89
N MET A 315 11.33 -4.83 9.49
CA MET A 315 9.93 -5.22 9.37
C MET A 315 9.45 -5.11 7.90
N GLY A 316 9.90 -4.10 7.16
CA GLY A 316 9.62 -4.00 5.72
C GLY A 316 10.11 -5.22 4.93
N VAL A 317 11.33 -5.71 5.21
CA VAL A 317 11.85 -6.95 4.62
C VAL A 317 11.01 -8.17 5.02
N ALA A 318 10.65 -8.26 6.31
CA ALA A 318 9.77 -9.33 6.80
C ALA A 318 8.40 -9.33 6.10
N MET A 319 7.81 -8.15 5.88
CA MET A 319 6.54 -8.02 5.15
C MET A 319 6.64 -8.53 3.71
N VAL A 320 7.79 -8.32 3.04
CA VAL A 320 8.02 -8.91 1.70
C VAL A 320 8.02 -10.43 1.77
N GLN A 321 8.67 -11.03 2.78
CA GLN A 321 8.71 -12.49 2.95
C GLN A 321 7.30 -13.06 3.22
N ILE A 322 6.51 -12.39 4.09
CA ILE A 322 5.13 -12.80 4.39
C ILE A 322 4.23 -12.65 3.16
N ALA A 323 4.35 -11.56 2.40
CA ALA A 323 3.60 -11.39 1.15
C ALA A 323 3.93 -12.47 0.12
N CYS A 324 5.21 -12.81 -0.02
CA CYS A 324 5.68 -13.88 -0.89
C CYS A 324 5.14 -15.25 -0.47
N PHE A 325 4.98 -15.53 0.83
CA PHE A 325 4.35 -16.75 1.35
C PHE A 325 2.93 -16.92 0.82
N TYR A 326 2.14 -15.84 0.76
CA TYR A 326 0.80 -15.86 0.16
C TYR A 326 0.79 -15.67 -1.37
N GLY A 327 1.92 -15.29 -1.97
CA GLY A 327 2.07 -15.01 -3.40
C GLY A 327 1.49 -13.68 -3.85
N PHE A 328 1.30 -12.71 -2.96
CA PHE A 328 0.83 -11.36 -3.28
C PHE A 328 1.96 -10.46 -3.79
N PRO A 329 1.66 -9.49 -4.69
CA PRO A 329 2.53 -8.33 -4.86
C PRO A 329 2.57 -7.54 -3.56
N VAL A 330 3.69 -6.90 -3.28
CA VAL A 330 3.91 -6.24 -1.99
C VAL A 330 4.28 -4.77 -2.13
N TYR A 331 3.60 -3.95 -1.35
CA TYR A 331 3.93 -2.57 -1.07
C TYR A 331 4.58 -2.45 0.30
N ILE A 332 5.72 -1.80 0.39
CA ILE A 332 6.37 -1.49 1.66
C ILE A 332 6.68 0.00 1.78
N ASN A 333 6.66 0.47 3.01
CA ASN A 333 6.88 1.88 3.31
C ASN A 333 8.33 2.12 3.75
N VAL A 334 9.26 2.03 2.81
CA VAL A 334 10.69 2.32 2.99
C VAL A 334 11.12 3.52 2.14
N GLY A 335 12.29 4.05 2.38
CA GLY A 335 12.73 5.29 1.74
C GLY A 335 12.17 6.54 2.43
N LEU A 336 11.72 6.38 3.67
CA LEU A 336 11.32 7.46 4.57
C LEU A 336 12.51 7.93 5.41
N THR A 337 12.35 9.02 6.14
CA THR A 337 13.39 9.56 7.03
C THR A 337 12.76 10.37 8.16
N ASP A 338 13.40 10.37 9.32
CA ASP A 338 13.08 11.28 10.44
C ASP A 338 13.84 12.61 10.34
N ALA A 339 14.74 12.76 9.38
CA ALA A 339 15.43 14.02 9.12
C ALA A 339 14.43 15.13 8.72
N LYS A 340 14.68 16.33 9.22
CA LYS A 340 13.81 17.51 8.99
C LYS A 340 14.22 18.29 7.75
N VAL A 341 15.39 17.99 7.19
CA VAL A 341 15.96 18.61 6.00
C VAL A 341 16.69 17.52 5.16
N PRO A 342 16.92 17.73 3.87
CA PRO A 342 17.63 16.79 3.01
C PRO A 342 19.15 16.82 3.30
N ASP A 343 19.56 16.19 4.39
CA ASP A 343 20.95 16.12 4.87
C ASP A 343 21.51 14.68 4.80
N ALA A 344 22.65 14.45 5.46
CA ALA A 344 23.29 13.14 5.52
C ALA A 344 22.41 12.09 6.22
N GLN A 345 21.65 12.47 7.26
CA GLN A 345 20.71 11.58 7.93
C GLN A 345 19.66 11.11 6.93
N ALA A 346 19.03 12.03 6.20
CA ALA A 346 18.03 11.70 5.18
C ALA A 346 18.60 10.75 4.12
N GLY A 347 19.84 10.99 3.67
CA GLY A 347 20.52 10.14 2.68
C GLY A 347 20.75 8.71 3.18
N ILE A 348 21.22 8.56 4.43
CA ILE A 348 21.50 7.26 5.04
C ILE A 348 20.19 6.47 5.27
N GLU A 349 19.20 7.06 5.94
CA GLU A 349 17.95 6.39 6.27
C GLU A 349 17.18 5.95 5.02
N LYS A 350 17.02 6.86 4.03
CA LYS A 350 16.35 6.55 2.76
C LYS A 350 17.13 5.53 1.94
N GLY A 351 18.42 5.73 1.76
CA GLY A 351 19.25 4.86 0.93
C GLY A 351 19.33 3.45 1.45
N THR A 352 19.53 3.29 2.77
CA THR A 352 19.63 1.97 3.41
C THR A 352 18.31 1.22 3.35
N SER A 353 17.19 1.86 3.73
CA SER A 353 15.89 1.19 3.77
C SER A 353 15.37 0.84 2.38
N MET A 354 15.56 1.71 1.39
CA MET A 354 15.22 1.41 -0.01
C MET A 354 16.05 0.26 -0.58
N LEU A 355 17.36 0.23 -0.29
CA LEU A 355 18.23 -0.85 -0.73
C LEU A 355 17.77 -2.19 -0.15
N LEU A 356 17.47 -2.26 1.15
CA LEU A 356 16.96 -3.48 1.80
C LEU A 356 15.65 -3.93 1.18
N GLY A 357 14.70 -3.04 0.95
CA GLY A 357 13.43 -3.35 0.30
C GLY A 357 13.59 -3.86 -1.13
N ALA A 358 14.49 -3.25 -1.90
CA ALA A 358 14.78 -3.69 -3.26
C ALA A 358 15.42 -5.09 -3.29
N LEU A 359 16.39 -5.35 -2.41
CA LEU A 359 17.05 -6.65 -2.30
C LEU A 359 16.12 -7.73 -1.74
N ALA A 360 15.12 -7.36 -0.93
CA ALA A 360 14.07 -8.27 -0.48
C ALA A 360 13.09 -8.64 -1.62
N GLY A 361 12.96 -7.81 -2.64
CA GLY A 361 12.09 -8.04 -3.81
C GLY A 361 10.69 -7.44 -3.69
N ALA A 362 10.56 -6.29 -3.00
CA ALA A 362 9.31 -5.55 -2.97
C ALA A 362 8.89 -5.08 -4.37
N ASP A 363 7.58 -5.09 -4.66
CA ASP A 363 7.04 -4.59 -5.93
C ASP A 363 6.92 -3.07 -5.92
N MET A 364 6.44 -2.47 -4.83
CA MET A 364 6.21 -1.03 -4.76
C MET A 364 6.82 -0.38 -3.53
N PHE A 365 7.42 0.78 -3.78
CA PHE A 365 7.97 1.69 -2.79
C PHE A 365 7.12 2.96 -2.78
N GLY A 366 6.35 3.10 -1.74
CA GLY A 366 5.50 4.26 -1.56
C GLY A 366 6.22 5.46 -0.96
N HIS A 367 5.58 6.60 -1.10
CA HIS A 367 5.95 7.81 -0.39
C HIS A 367 7.34 8.38 -0.72
N CYS A 368 7.86 8.17 -1.94
CA CYS A 368 9.07 8.88 -2.38
C CYS A 368 8.88 10.40 -2.18
N GLY A 369 9.83 11.03 -1.50
CA GLY A 369 9.82 12.45 -1.19
C GLY A 369 9.36 12.82 0.22
N ILE A 370 8.79 11.91 1.01
CA ILE A 370 8.45 12.18 2.42
C ILE A 370 9.74 12.34 3.26
N CYS A 371 9.72 13.35 4.12
CA CYS A 371 10.67 13.53 5.20
C CYS A 371 9.93 13.60 6.54
N GLY A 372 10.66 13.50 7.65
CA GLY A 372 10.11 13.49 9.01
C GLY A 372 9.24 14.71 9.30
N THR A 373 8.17 14.46 10.00
CA THR A 373 7.14 15.45 10.37
C THR A 373 7.37 16.03 11.74
#